data_d03710869b06fe1e4e3dd1d8851f4613
#
_entry.id   d03710869b06fe1e4e3dd1d8851f4613
#
_cell.length_a   1.000
_cell.length_b   1.000
_cell.length_c   1.000
_cell.angle_alpha   90.00
_cell.angle_beta   90.00
_cell.angle_gamma   90.00
#
_symmetry.space_group_name_H-M   'P 1'
#
loop_
_entity.id
_entity.type
_entity.pdbx_description
1 polymer ?
#
loop_
_entity_poly.entity_id
_entity_poly.type
_entity_poly.pdbx_seq_one_letter_code
_entity_poly.pdbx_strand_id
1 'polypeptide(L)'
;GHTIGFAHNFAASVNDNASVMDYPHPQFSLENDEISIANAYDTGIGEWDKVTVKYSYADIPNTSERKFLNSVLEQAQEAGHQFISDSDARAQGGAHINAHLWDNGKNATEELKRILKIRKKGIENFSVDNIRTNEPYSVLEDVFVPLYFLHRYQVEATVKIIGGLDYNYVVKGGKDKIWESATSKMQEKALNAILKTLDAEIIAIPKEKLELFPPRAFGYNRSRESFKGNT
;
A
#
# COMPACT_ATOMS: atom_id res chain seq x y z
N GLY A 1 6.92 -15.67 -6.61
CA GLY A 1 7.83 -14.88 -7.44
C GLY A 1 9.29 -15.04 -7.03
N HIS A 2 9.65 -14.84 -5.75
CA HIS A 2 11.03 -14.97 -5.27
C HIS A 2 11.65 -16.34 -5.53
N THR A 3 10.89 -17.41 -5.40
CA THR A 3 11.37 -18.79 -5.69
C THR A 3 11.88 -18.94 -7.12
N ILE A 4 11.33 -18.18 -8.06
CA ILE A 4 11.73 -18.17 -9.47
C ILE A 4 12.55 -16.93 -9.85
N GLY A 5 13.11 -16.22 -8.86
CA GLY A 5 14.12 -15.19 -9.03
C GLY A 5 13.59 -13.77 -9.29
N PHE A 6 12.29 -13.48 -9.08
CA PHE A 6 11.74 -12.14 -9.32
C PHE A 6 11.97 -11.22 -8.13
N ALA A 7 12.34 -9.97 -8.43
CA ALA A 7 12.42 -8.87 -7.47
C ALA A 7 11.04 -8.25 -7.22
N HIS A 8 10.91 -7.49 -6.15
CA HIS A 8 9.72 -6.68 -5.90
C HIS A 8 9.49 -5.64 -7.00
N ASN A 9 8.22 -5.31 -7.23
CA ASN A 9 7.80 -4.17 -8.03
C ASN A 9 6.77 -3.35 -7.27
N PHE A 10 7.22 -2.38 -6.51
CA PHE A 10 6.38 -1.52 -5.66
C PHE A 10 5.60 -0.43 -6.41
N ALA A 11 5.75 -0.33 -7.72
CA ALA A 11 4.94 0.52 -8.57
C ALA A 11 3.75 -0.23 -9.19
N ALA A 12 3.60 -1.54 -8.94
CA ALA A 12 2.55 -2.34 -9.56
C ALA A 12 1.14 -1.98 -9.06
N SER A 13 1.01 -1.53 -7.81
CA SER A 13 -0.27 -1.07 -7.19
C SER A 13 -0.95 0.08 -7.95
N VAL A 14 -0.20 0.86 -8.71
CA VAL A 14 -0.76 1.91 -9.60
C VAL A 14 -1.63 1.34 -10.72
N ASN A 15 -1.41 0.09 -11.11
CA ASN A 15 -2.17 -0.64 -12.12
C ASN A 15 -3.15 -1.65 -11.48
N ASP A 16 -3.80 -1.26 -10.39
CA ASP A 16 -4.62 -2.13 -9.55
C ASP A 16 -3.75 -3.23 -8.90
N ASN A 17 -4.21 -4.47 -8.76
CA ASN A 17 -3.41 -5.57 -8.18
C ASN A 17 -2.53 -6.22 -9.25
N ALA A 18 -1.67 -5.45 -9.92
CA ALA A 18 -0.93 -5.91 -11.10
C ALA A 18 0.21 -6.88 -10.82
N SER A 19 0.57 -7.13 -9.55
CA SER A 19 1.68 -8.04 -9.21
C SER A 19 1.58 -8.63 -7.81
N VAL A 20 1.90 -9.93 -7.70
CA VAL A 20 2.17 -10.60 -6.40
C VAL A 20 3.53 -10.19 -5.82
N MET A 21 4.36 -9.47 -6.61
CA MET A 21 5.66 -8.94 -6.19
C MET A 21 5.58 -7.54 -5.63
N ASP A 22 4.40 -6.95 -5.55
CA ASP A 22 4.08 -5.80 -4.71
C ASP A 22 3.60 -6.29 -3.34
N TYR A 23 3.55 -5.42 -2.35
CA TYR A 23 2.95 -5.70 -1.04
C TYR A 23 1.79 -4.74 -0.78
N PRO A 24 0.68 -4.82 -1.56
CA PRO A 24 -0.47 -3.98 -1.32
C PRO A 24 -1.14 -4.33 -0.01
N HIS A 25 -1.78 -3.35 0.62
CA HIS A 25 -2.75 -3.63 1.68
C HIS A 25 -3.97 -4.36 1.11
N PRO A 26 -4.67 -5.17 1.94
CA PRO A 26 -6.00 -5.64 1.58
C PRO A 26 -6.89 -4.47 1.12
N GLN A 27 -7.57 -4.63 0.00
CA GLN A 27 -8.47 -3.59 -0.50
C GLN A 27 -9.80 -3.63 0.25
N PHE A 28 -9.97 -2.66 1.14
CA PHE A 28 -11.26 -2.42 1.80
C PHE A 28 -12.09 -1.44 0.96
N SER A 29 -13.39 -1.63 0.90
CA SER A 29 -14.32 -0.67 0.30
C SER A 29 -15.43 -0.28 1.28
N LEU A 30 -16.12 0.83 0.99
CA LEU A 30 -17.35 1.20 1.67
C LEU A 30 -18.50 1.00 0.68
N GLU A 31 -19.40 0.09 1.00
CA GLU A 31 -20.58 -0.22 0.21
C GLU A 31 -21.83 0.02 1.09
N ASN A 32 -22.69 0.96 0.70
CA ASN A 32 -23.85 1.35 1.50
C ASN A 32 -23.51 1.72 2.95
N ASP A 33 -22.39 2.41 3.15
CA ASP A 33 -21.85 2.81 4.45
C ASP A 33 -21.37 1.62 5.34
N GLU A 34 -21.15 0.45 4.75
CA GLU A 34 -20.58 -0.71 5.43
C GLU A 34 -19.21 -1.05 4.83
N ILE A 35 -18.30 -1.57 5.68
CA ILE A 35 -16.96 -2.00 5.22
C ILE A 35 -17.10 -3.35 4.52
N SER A 36 -16.72 -3.39 3.26
CA SER A 36 -16.65 -4.62 2.45
C SER A 36 -15.21 -5.10 2.30
N ILE A 37 -15.00 -6.40 2.45
CA ILE A 37 -13.75 -7.12 2.21
C ILE A 37 -13.88 -8.08 1.02
N ALA A 38 -14.97 -8.01 0.27
CA ALA A 38 -15.27 -8.96 -0.80
C ALA A 38 -14.17 -9.03 -1.86
N ASN A 39 -13.51 -7.89 -2.13
CA ASN A 39 -12.43 -7.76 -3.10
C ASN A 39 -11.09 -7.40 -2.41
N ALA A 40 -10.89 -7.88 -1.17
CA ALA A 40 -9.69 -7.55 -0.40
C ALA A 40 -8.40 -8.04 -1.06
N TYR A 41 -8.48 -9.16 -1.76
CA TYR A 41 -7.37 -9.78 -2.49
C TYR A 41 -7.82 -10.19 -3.87
N ASP A 42 -6.92 -10.09 -4.82
CA ASP A 42 -7.14 -10.56 -6.18
C ASP A 42 -6.87 -12.05 -6.30
N THR A 43 -7.30 -12.66 -7.40
CA THR A 43 -7.10 -14.07 -7.71
C THR A 43 -6.25 -14.26 -8.97
N GLY A 44 -5.39 -15.30 -8.96
CA GLY A 44 -4.49 -15.57 -10.07
C GLY A 44 -3.20 -14.79 -10.02
N ILE A 45 -2.59 -14.56 -11.18
CA ILE A 45 -1.35 -13.77 -11.34
C ILE A 45 -1.64 -12.44 -12.01
N GLY A 46 -0.98 -11.38 -11.54
CA GLY A 46 -1.14 -10.03 -12.07
C GLY A 46 -0.53 -9.83 -13.47
N GLU A 47 -0.88 -8.73 -14.10
CA GLU A 47 -0.39 -8.43 -15.46
C GLU A 47 1.13 -8.22 -15.48
N TRP A 48 1.70 -7.57 -14.47
CA TRP A 48 3.16 -7.45 -14.35
C TRP A 48 3.83 -8.81 -14.14
N ASP A 49 3.21 -9.71 -13.40
CA ASP A 49 3.74 -11.07 -13.22
C ASP A 49 3.82 -11.82 -14.53
N LYS A 50 2.83 -11.65 -15.41
CA LYS A 50 2.84 -12.22 -16.78
C LYS A 50 3.98 -11.63 -17.61
N VAL A 51 4.25 -10.32 -17.48
CA VAL A 51 5.38 -9.66 -18.14
C VAL A 51 6.70 -10.28 -17.68
N THR A 52 6.91 -10.41 -16.35
CA THR A 52 8.16 -10.94 -15.80
C THR A 52 8.38 -12.42 -16.16
N VAL A 53 7.33 -13.23 -16.15
CA VAL A 53 7.40 -14.63 -16.60
C VAL A 53 7.74 -14.71 -18.08
N LYS A 54 7.07 -13.92 -18.92
CA LYS A 54 7.33 -13.89 -20.37
C LYS A 54 8.76 -13.44 -20.66
N TYR A 55 9.25 -12.41 -19.94
CA TYR A 55 10.61 -11.92 -20.10
C TYR A 55 11.67 -12.96 -19.72
N SER A 56 11.45 -13.69 -18.62
CA SER A 56 12.47 -14.56 -18.03
C SER A 56 12.41 -16.01 -18.52
N TYR A 57 11.25 -16.50 -18.96
CA TYR A 57 11.00 -17.93 -19.18
C TYR A 57 10.36 -18.26 -20.53
N ALA A 58 10.11 -17.27 -21.40
CA ALA A 58 9.56 -17.59 -22.70
C ALA A 58 10.56 -18.38 -23.56
N ASP A 59 10.09 -19.42 -24.23
CA ASP A 59 10.82 -20.04 -25.32
C ASP A 59 10.85 -19.06 -26.51
N ILE A 60 12.05 -18.72 -27.00
CA ILE A 60 12.25 -17.69 -28.00
C ILE A 60 12.60 -18.34 -29.35
N PRO A 61 11.60 -18.67 -30.17
CA PRO A 61 11.87 -19.30 -31.47
C PRO A 61 12.30 -18.30 -32.53
N ASN A 62 13.35 -18.62 -33.27
CA ASN A 62 13.71 -18.01 -34.57
C ASN A 62 13.86 -16.46 -34.64
N THR A 63 14.03 -15.78 -33.51
CA THR A 63 14.30 -14.34 -33.49
C THR A 63 15.50 -14.02 -32.59
N SER A 64 16.02 -12.81 -32.70
CA SER A 64 17.05 -12.35 -31.76
C SER A 64 16.44 -12.20 -30.38
N GLU A 65 17.01 -12.91 -29.39
CA GLU A 65 16.64 -12.81 -27.98
C GLU A 65 16.50 -11.35 -27.53
N ARG A 66 17.50 -10.54 -27.82
CA ARG A 66 17.49 -9.11 -27.49
C ARG A 66 16.27 -8.38 -28.06
N LYS A 67 15.89 -8.67 -29.32
CA LYS A 67 14.72 -8.03 -29.93
C LYS A 67 13.43 -8.46 -29.24
N PHE A 68 13.32 -9.73 -28.91
CA PHE A 68 12.18 -10.26 -28.19
C PHE A 68 12.05 -9.63 -26.81
N LEU A 69 13.11 -9.63 -26.01
CA LEU A 69 13.11 -9.06 -24.66
C LEU A 69 12.80 -7.56 -24.67
N ASN A 70 13.38 -6.81 -25.60
CA ASN A 70 13.03 -5.40 -25.76
C ASN A 70 11.54 -5.19 -26.08
N SER A 71 10.98 -6.03 -26.98
CA SER A 71 9.56 -5.92 -27.31
C SER A 71 8.63 -6.22 -26.14
N VAL A 72 9.01 -7.14 -25.25
CA VAL A 72 8.25 -7.42 -24.01
C VAL A 72 8.22 -6.21 -23.09
N LEU A 73 9.38 -5.55 -22.89
CA LEU A 73 9.48 -4.36 -22.06
C LEU A 73 8.77 -3.15 -22.68
N GLU A 74 8.90 -2.93 -24.00
CA GLU A 74 8.19 -1.87 -24.71
C GLU A 74 6.66 -2.04 -24.58
N GLN A 75 6.14 -3.24 -24.75
CA GLN A 75 4.71 -3.53 -24.58
C GLN A 75 4.24 -3.27 -23.14
N ALA A 76 5.05 -3.63 -22.13
CA ALA A 76 4.73 -3.36 -20.74
C ALA A 76 4.68 -1.84 -20.45
N GLN A 77 5.64 -1.07 -20.97
CA GLN A 77 5.67 0.38 -20.84
C GLN A 77 4.47 1.04 -21.55
N GLU A 78 4.15 0.59 -22.77
CA GLU A 78 2.98 1.08 -23.53
C GLU A 78 1.67 0.78 -22.79
N ALA A 79 1.61 -0.30 -22.03
CA ALA A 79 0.48 -0.63 -21.14
C ALA A 79 0.49 0.16 -19.82
N GLY A 80 1.48 1.03 -19.59
CA GLY A 80 1.58 1.87 -18.41
C GLY A 80 2.23 1.20 -17.19
N HIS A 81 2.85 0.03 -17.35
CA HIS A 81 3.57 -0.62 -16.27
C HIS A 81 4.91 0.06 -16.00
N GLN A 82 5.19 0.31 -14.73
CA GLN A 82 6.49 0.75 -14.23
C GLN A 82 7.13 -0.39 -13.43
N PHE A 83 8.47 -0.39 -13.36
CA PHE A 83 9.23 -1.29 -12.50
C PHE A 83 10.10 -0.49 -11.55
N ILE A 84 9.74 -0.47 -10.28
CA ILE A 84 10.47 0.21 -9.21
C ILE A 84 10.62 -0.75 -8.05
N SER A 85 11.87 -1.05 -7.70
CA SER A 85 12.19 -2.05 -6.68
C SER A 85 12.59 -1.42 -5.34
N ASP A 86 13.12 -2.24 -4.43
CA ASP A 86 13.33 -1.95 -3.01
C ASP A 86 14.10 -0.67 -2.71
N SER A 87 15.12 -0.36 -3.52
CA SER A 87 15.96 0.83 -3.33
C SER A 87 15.19 2.15 -3.38
N ASP A 88 14.07 2.16 -4.08
CA ASP A 88 13.27 3.36 -4.32
C ASP A 88 11.90 3.35 -3.62
N ALA A 89 11.51 2.22 -3.00
CA ALA A 89 10.22 2.07 -2.33
C ALA A 89 10.18 2.74 -0.96
N ARG A 90 10.86 2.19 0.04
CA ARG A 90 10.89 2.71 1.43
C ARG A 90 12.27 3.15 1.92
N ALA A 91 13.31 3.03 1.10
CA ALA A 91 14.64 3.48 1.51
C ALA A 91 14.64 4.96 1.84
N GLN A 92 15.47 5.36 2.80
CA GLN A 92 15.69 6.76 3.10
C GLN A 92 16.19 7.46 1.83
N GLY A 93 15.48 8.50 1.38
CA GLY A 93 15.75 9.19 0.13
C GLY A 93 15.07 8.59 -1.11
N GLY A 94 14.31 7.49 -0.98
CA GLY A 94 13.46 6.99 -2.06
C GLY A 94 12.43 8.02 -2.46
N ALA A 95 12.49 8.50 -3.72
CA ALA A 95 11.73 9.66 -4.19
C ALA A 95 10.60 9.32 -5.17
N HIS A 96 10.39 8.04 -5.50
CA HIS A 96 9.41 7.67 -6.51
C HIS A 96 7.98 7.82 -5.98
N ILE A 97 7.15 8.62 -6.70
CA ILE A 97 5.79 8.98 -6.23
C ILE A 97 4.77 7.85 -6.30
N ASN A 98 5.05 6.82 -7.09
CA ASN A 98 4.14 5.69 -7.33
C ASN A 98 4.64 4.37 -6.72
N ALA A 99 5.69 4.40 -5.90
CA ALA A 99 6.23 3.18 -5.34
C ALA A 99 6.37 3.28 -3.83
N HIS A 100 5.61 2.45 -3.13
CA HIS A 100 5.70 2.29 -1.69
C HIS A 100 5.32 0.86 -1.31
N LEU A 101 5.63 0.47 -0.07
CA LEU A 101 5.25 -0.78 0.53
C LEU A 101 3.95 -0.60 1.32
N TRP A 102 2.99 -1.50 1.15
CA TRP A 102 1.69 -1.49 1.83
C TRP A 102 0.84 -0.24 1.55
N ASP A 103 0.92 0.27 0.35
CA ASP A 103 -0.01 1.25 -0.17
C ASP A 103 -0.91 0.62 -1.25
N ASN A 104 -1.90 1.36 -1.68
CA ASN A 104 -2.82 0.97 -2.74
C ASN A 104 -3.14 2.16 -3.64
N GLY A 105 -3.72 1.85 -4.78
CA GLY A 105 -4.37 2.82 -5.65
C GLY A 105 -3.43 3.61 -6.56
N LYS A 106 -4.04 4.23 -7.56
CA LYS A 106 -3.34 5.00 -8.62
C LYS A 106 -2.85 6.37 -8.17
N ASN A 107 -3.28 6.83 -7.01
CA ASN A 107 -2.94 8.15 -6.47
C ASN A 107 -2.91 8.08 -4.95
N ALA A 108 -1.73 8.15 -4.38
CA ALA A 108 -1.54 8.01 -2.94
C ALA A 108 -2.33 9.05 -2.11
N THR A 109 -2.54 10.27 -2.63
CA THR A 109 -3.32 11.30 -1.93
C THR A 109 -4.81 10.97 -1.85
N GLU A 110 -5.40 10.50 -2.95
CA GLU A 110 -6.82 10.14 -2.96
C GLU A 110 -7.06 8.86 -2.16
N GLU A 111 -6.09 7.94 -2.22
CA GLU A 111 -6.14 6.72 -1.43
C GLU A 111 -6.04 7.00 0.07
N LEU A 112 -5.18 7.93 0.50
CA LEU A 112 -5.13 8.36 1.90
C LEU A 112 -6.50 8.87 2.39
N LYS A 113 -7.19 9.67 1.59
CA LYS A 113 -8.54 10.16 1.93
C LYS A 113 -9.54 9.02 2.04
N ARG A 114 -9.43 8.03 1.15
CA ARG A 114 -10.30 6.85 1.14
C ARG A 114 -10.08 6.00 2.39
N ILE A 115 -8.82 5.69 2.71
CA ILE A 115 -8.43 4.90 3.89
C ILE A 115 -8.83 5.59 5.19
N LEU A 116 -8.72 6.91 5.28
CA LEU A 116 -9.20 7.64 6.46
C LEU A 116 -10.70 7.51 6.68
N LYS A 117 -11.51 7.46 5.62
CA LYS A 117 -12.96 7.20 5.72
C LYS A 117 -13.24 5.78 6.23
N ILE A 118 -12.56 4.79 5.68
CA ILE A 118 -12.68 3.38 6.09
C ILE A 118 -12.25 3.22 7.55
N ARG A 119 -11.10 3.82 7.92
CA ARG A 119 -10.62 3.84 9.30
C ARG A 119 -11.65 4.44 10.26
N LYS A 120 -12.23 5.57 9.91
CA LYS A 120 -13.27 6.23 10.71
C LYS A 120 -14.45 5.27 10.94
N LYS A 121 -14.97 4.68 9.86
CA LYS A 121 -16.07 3.72 9.93
C LYS A 121 -15.71 2.49 10.77
N GLY A 122 -14.50 1.97 10.61
CA GLY A 122 -14.02 0.85 11.42
C GLY A 122 -13.96 1.18 12.92
N ILE A 123 -13.51 2.39 13.27
CA ILE A 123 -13.49 2.84 14.68
C ILE A 123 -14.92 3.03 15.22
N GLU A 124 -15.83 3.58 14.43
CA GLU A 124 -17.25 3.71 14.80
C GLU A 124 -17.86 2.34 15.10
N ASN A 125 -17.63 1.35 14.25
CA ASN A 125 -18.16 0.00 14.38
C ASN A 125 -17.42 -0.87 15.42
N PHE A 126 -16.26 -0.43 15.91
CA PHE A 126 -15.47 -1.22 16.85
C PHE A 126 -16.21 -1.45 18.17
N SER A 127 -16.30 -2.71 18.61
CA SER A 127 -17.02 -3.12 19.82
C SER A 127 -16.37 -4.34 20.50
N VAL A 128 -16.96 -4.80 21.56
CA VAL A 128 -16.58 -6.04 22.26
C VAL A 128 -16.73 -7.29 21.39
N ASP A 129 -17.54 -7.24 20.34
CA ASP A 129 -17.75 -8.35 19.41
C ASP A 129 -16.57 -8.59 18.46
N ASN A 130 -15.55 -7.74 18.49
CA ASN A 130 -14.33 -7.91 17.70
C ASN A 130 -13.35 -8.95 18.27
N ILE A 131 -13.70 -9.58 19.39
CA ILE A 131 -12.96 -10.72 19.96
C ILE A 131 -13.91 -11.92 20.17
N ARG A 132 -13.31 -13.10 20.34
CA ARG A 132 -14.09 -14.34 20.50
C ARG A 132 -14.65 -14.46 21.91
N THR A 133 -15.72 -15.24 22.07
CA THR A 133 -16.22 -15.66 23.38
C THR A 133 -15.12 -16.34 24.18
N ASN A 134 -15.00 -16.01 25.47
CA ASN A 134 -13.97 -16.47 26.40
C ASN A 134 -12.55 -15.87 26.18
N GLU A 135 -12.36 -14.93 25.28
CA GLU A 135 -11.15 -14.12 25.27
C GLU A 135 -11.28 -12.94 26.24
N PRO A 136 -10.21 -12.57 26.97
CA PRO A 136 -10.27 -11.42 27.86
C PRO A 136 -10.39 -10.11 27.07
N TYR A 137 -11.19 -9.17 27.54
CA TYR A 137 -11.36 -7.86 26.88
C TYR A 137 -10.04 -7.11 26.60
N SER A 138 -8.99 -7.40 27.36
CA SER A 138 -7.68 -6.78 27.13
C SER A 138 -7.05 -7.14 25.80
N VAL A 139 -7.52 -8.15 25.05
CA VAL A 139 -7.06 -8.45 23.67
C VAL A 139 -7.75 -7.57 22.61
N LEU A 140 -8.79 -6.82 22.97
CA LEU A 140 -9.38 -5.81 22.08
C LEU A 140 -8.34 -4.79 21.63
N GLU A 141 -7.35 -4.47 22.47
CA GLU A 141 -6.23 -3.61 22.10
C GLU A 141 -5.49 -4.14 20.85
N ASP A 142 -5.27 -5.45 20.74
CA ASP A 142 -4.56 -6.09 19.64
C ASP A 142 -5.31 -5.97 18.28
N VAL A 143 -6.64 -5.83 18.36
CA VAL A 143 -7.50 -5.62 17.19
C VAL A 143 -7.62 -4.13 16.86
N PHE A 144 -7.72 -3.29 17.88
CA PHE A 144 -7.92 -1.84 17.70
C PHE A 144 -6.69 -1.13 17.17
N VAL A 145 -5.49 -1.49 17.64
CA VAL A 145 -4.26 -0.77 17.27
C VAL A 145 -3.97 -0.85 15.77
N PRO A 146 -4.04 -2.01 15.08
CA PRO A 146 -3.93 -2.06 13.63
C PRO A 146 -4.98 -1.23 12.90
N LEU A 147 -6.22 -1.22 13.39
CA LEU A 147 -7.29 -0.37 12.84
C LEU A 147 -6.98 1.12 13.04
N TYR A 148 -6.51 1.51 14.22
CA TYR A 148 -6.16 2.90 14.52
C TYR A 148 -5.02 3.41 13.62
N PHE A 149 -4.02 2.58 13.33
CA PHE A 149 -2.89 2.90 12.46
C PHE A 149 -3.07 2.47 11.01
N LEU A 150 -4.27 2.12 10.58
CA LEU A 150 -4.55 1.62 9.23
C LEU A 150 -3.99 2.53 8.12
N HIS A 151 -3.98 3.84 8.34
CA HIS A 151 -3.56 4.84 7.37
C HIS A 151 -2.04 5.09 7.32
N ARG A 152 -1.24 4.51 8.23
CA ARG A 152 0.18 4.87 8.43
C ARG A 152 1.03 4.76 7.15
N TYR A 153 0.94 3.64 6.45
CA TYR A 153 1.73 3.43 5.24
C TYR A 153 1.24 4.27 4.06
N GLN A 154 -0.05 4.54 4.01
CA GLN A 154 -0.59 5.44 3.00
C GLN A 154 -0.18 6.91 3.24
N VAL A 155 0.04 7.31 4.49
CA VAL A 155 0.67 8.60 4.82
C VAL A 155 2.10 8.63 4.30
N GLU A 156 2.91 7.58 4.54
CA GLU A 156 4.27 7.49 4.03
C GLU A 156 4.30 7.60 2.48
N ALA A 157 3.43 6.86 1.77
CA ALA A 157 3.30 6.94 0.33
C ALA A 157 2.92 8.37 -0.15
N THR A 158 2.00 9.02 0.57
CA THR A 158 1.57 10.38 0.24
C THR A 158 2.68 11.41 0.47
N VAL A 159 3.50 11.25 1.51
CA VAL A 159 4.65 12.13 1.80
C VAL A 159 5.65 12.11 0.65
N LYS A 160 5.85 10.97 0.00
CA LYS A 160 6.77 10.84 -1.16
C LYS A 160 6.41 11.73 -2.35
N ILE A 161 5.18 12.22 -2.44
CA ILE A 161 4.78 13.16 -3.49
C ILE A 161 5.44 14.55 -3.29
N ILE A 162 5.78 14.91 -2.03
CA ILE A 162 6.41 16.20 -1.72
C ILE A 162 7.89 16.12 -2.11
N GLY A 163 8.28 16.89 -3.13
CA GLY A 163 9.60 16.82 -3.73
C GLY A 163 9.84 15.52 -4.55
N GLY A 164 8.78 14.74 -4.78
CA GLY A 164 8.85 13.45 -5.42
C GLY A 164 9.08 13.48 -6.92
N LEU A 165 9.55 12.36 -7.44
CA LEU A 165 9.88 12.15 -8.84
C LEU A 165 9.08 10.97 -9.40
N ASP A 166 8.70 11.09 -10.66
CA ASP A 166 8.16 10.00 -11.47
C ASP A 166 9.20 9.60 -12.51
N TYR A 167 9.66 8.37 -12.48
CA TYR A 167 10.67 7.82 -13.40
C TYR A 167 10.48 6.32 -13.55
N ASN A 168 11.13 5.76 -14.55
CA ASN A 168 11.34 4.33 -14.70
C ASN A 168 12.84 4.08 -14.85
N TYR A 169 13.33 2.83 -14.73
CA TYR A 169 14.75 2.53 -14.95
C TYR A 169 15.07 2.48 -16.45
N VAL A 170 14.95 3.63 -17.10
CA VAL A 170 15.12 3.75 -18.55
C VAL A 170 16.57 3.61 -18.98
N VAL A 171 16.78 3.03 -20.16
CA VAL A 171 18.09 2.86 -20.77
C VAL A 171 18.28 3.83 -21.94
N LYS A 172 19.53 4.12 -22.29
CA LYS A 172 19.83 4.96 -23.47
C LYS A 172 19.23 4.34 -24.74
N GLY A 173 18.43 5.13 -25.44
CA GLY A 173 17.70 4.68 -26.64
C GLY A 173 16.27 4.18 -26.35
N GLY A 174 15.87 4.09 -25.08
CA GLY A 174 14.49 3.85 -24.69
C GLY A 174 13.58 5.03 -25.03
N LYS A 175 12.27 4.78 -25.08
CA LYS A 175 11.25 5.80 -25.43
C LYS A 175 10.68 6.52 -24.20
N ASP A 176 10.90 5.98 -23.03
CA ASP A 176 10.34 6.48 -21.78
C ASP A 176 11.02 7.77 -21.32
N LYS A 177 10.32 8.59 -20.54
CA LYS A 177 10.90 9.78 -19.90
C LYS A 177 12.00 9.38 -18.91
N ILE A 178 13.02 10.20 -18.79
CA ILE A 178 14.09 9.95 -17.82
C ILE A 178 13.56 10.14 -16.40
N TRP A 179 12.89 11.26 -16.14
CA TRP A 179 12.16 11.56 -14.91
C TRP A 179 11.31 12.82 -15.05
N GLU A 180 10.33 12.97 -14.19
CA GLU A 180 9.54 14.19 -14.02
C GLU A 180 9.33 14.48 -12.54
N SER A 181 9.31 15.76 -12.16
CA SER A 181 8.94 16.15 -10.79
C SER A 181 7.43 16.07 -10.59
N ALA A 182 7.00 15.69 -9.40
CA ALA A 182 5.63 15.88 -8.99
C ALA A 182 5.23 17.36 -9.14
N THR A 183 4.09 17.63 -9.79
CA THR A 183 3.65 19.01 -10.03
C THR A 183 3.34 19.72 -8.72
N SER A 184 3.47 21.06 -8.68
CA SER A 184 3.12 21.86 -7.47
C SER A 184 1.72 21.57 -6.98
N LYS A 185 0.77 21.35 -7.90
CA LYS A 185 -0.63 21.00 -7.55
C LYS A 185 -0.74 19.62 -6.89
N MET A 186 0.05 18.64 -7.32
CA MET A 186 0.10 17.32 -6.66
C MET A 186 0.70 17.44 -5.25
N GLN A 187 1.80 18.17 -5.13
CA GLN A 187 2.48 18.39 -3.84
C GLN A 187 1.59 19.13 -2.85
N GLU A 188 0.89 20.18 -3.28
CA GLU A 188 -0.07 20.93 -2.44
C GLU A 188 -1.21 20.03 -1.95
N LYS A 189 -1.80 19.24 -2.83
CA LYS A 189 -2.85 18.27 -2.44
C LYS A 189 -2.35 17.23 -1.45
N ALA A 190 -1.16 16.71 -1.66
CA ALA A 190 -0.51 15.75 -0.77
C ALA A 190 -0.26 16.36 0.61
N LEU A 191 0.35 17.56 0.65
CA LEU A 191 0.61 18.27 1.90
C LEU A 191 -0.69 18.51 2.69
N ASN A 192 -1.75 18.99 2.04
CA ASN A 192 -3.03 19.23 2.68
C ASN A 192 -3.66 17.93 3.23
N ALA A 193 -3.54 16.81 2.50
CA ALA A 193 -4.03 15.52 2.97
C ALA A 193 -3.23 14.98 4.17
N ILE A 194 -1.90 15.18 4.16
CA ILE A 194 -1.02 14.79 5.28
C ILE A 194 -1.34 15.63 6.52
N LEU A 195 -1.41 16.96 6.38
CA LEU A 195 -1.72 17.85 7.50
C LEU A 195 -3.08 17.52 8.12
N LYS A 196 -4.05 17.12 7.30
CA LYS A 196 -5.37 16.68 7.79
C LYS A 196 -5.28 15.47 8.72
N THR A 197 -4.29 14.59 8.58
CA THR A 197 -4.12 13.46 9.49
C THR A 197 -3.77 13.87 10.93
N LEU A 198 -3.37 15.13 11.14
CA LEU A 198 -3.08 15.72 12.45
C LEU A 198 -4.31 16.36 13.10
N ASP A 199 -5.45 16.41 12.41
CA ASP A 199 -6.66 16.95 12.99
C ASP A 199 -7.10 16.14 14.21
N ALA A 200 -7.57 16.84 15.25
CA ALA A 200 -8.01 16.22 16.49
C ALA A 200 -9.04 15.11 16.29
N GLU A 201 -9.95 15.29 15.32
CA GLU A 201 -10.96 14.28 14.95
C GLU A 201 -10.37 12.97 14.43
N ILE A 202 -9.16 13.00 13.86
CA ILE A 202 -8.47 11.82 13.34
C ILE A 202 -7.59 11.19 14.42
N ILE A 203 -6.92 12.03 15.24
CA ILE A 203 -5.99 11.56 16.27
C ILE A 203 -6.74 11.04 17.49
N ALA A 204 -7.82 11.73 17.90
CA ALA A 204 -8.53 11.35 19.11
C ALA A 204 -9.19 9.97 19.01
N ILE A 205 -9.03 9.18 20.07
CA ILE A 205 -9.81 7.94 20.25
C ILE A 205 -11.05 8.31 21.04
N PRO A 206 -12.27 7.97 20.54
CA PRO A 206 -13.50 8.23 21.27
C PRO A 206 -13.46 7.61 22.68
N LYS A 207 -13.95 8.36 23.68
CA LYS A 207 -13.88 7.93 25.08
C LYS A 207 -14.52 6.57 25.31
N GLU A 208 -15.66 6.30 24.69
CA GLU A 208 -16.37 5.04 24.77
C GLU A 208 -15.58 3.86 24.21
N LYS A 209 -14.61 4.11 23.30
CA LYS A 209 -13.70 3.06 22.81
C LYS A 209 -12.55 2.83 23.80
N LEU A 210 -12.04 3.91 24.42
CA LEU A 210 -10.99 3.77 25.46
C LEU A 210 -11.47 2.98 26.65
N GLU A 211 -12.74 3.09 27.03
CA GLU A 211 -13.36 2.34 28.14
C GLU A 211 -13.44 0.83 27.88
N LEU A 212 -13.21 0.37 26.63
CA LEU A 212 -13.16 -1.06 26.28
C LEU A 212 -11.81 -1.72 26.59
N PHE A 213 -10.78 -0.97 26.96
CA PHE A 213 -9.41 -1.48 27.13
C PHE A 213 -9.02 -1.60 28.61
N PRO A 214 -9.34 -2.71 29.29
CA PRO A 214 -8.86 -2.95 30.66
C PRO A 214 -7.35 -3.28 30.64
N PRO A 215 -6.69 -3.25 31.82
CA PRO A 215 -5.33 -3.74 31.96
C PRO A 215 -5.15 -5.15 31.40
N ARG A 216 -3.98 -5.43 30.82
CA ARG A 216 -3.69 -6.72 30.18
C ARG A 216 -3.86 -7.88 31.14
N ALA A 217 -4.63 -8.86 30.75
CA ALA A 217 -4.86 -10.07 31.55
C ALA A 217 -3.58 -10.90 31.69
N PHE A 218 -3.38 -11.49 32.87
CA PHE A 218 -2.25 -12.40 33.13
C PHE A 218 -2.27 -13.58 32.15
N GLY A 219 -1.10 -13.94 31.62
CA GLY A 219 -0.96 -15.02 30.64
C GLY A 219 -1.19 -14.60 29.19
N TYR A 220 -1.61 -13.37 28.93
CA TYR A 220 -1.78 -12.82 27.59
C TYR A 220 -0.72 -11.77 27.28
N ASN A 221 0.29 -12.12 26.51
CA ASN A 221 1.33 -11.18 26.11
C ASN A 221 0.76 -10.13 25.15
N ARG A 222 1.28 -8.90 25.23
CA ARG A 222 0.97 -7.86 24.23
C ARG A 222 1.60 -8.21 22.89
N SER A 223 0.89 -7.93 21.81
CA SER A 223 1.45 -7.98 20.46
C SER A 223 2.46 -6.84 20.26
N ARG A 224 3.21 -6.90 19.14
CA ARG A 224 4.11 -5.79 18.74
C ARG A 224 3.33 -4.54 18.33
N GLU A 225 2.09 -4.70 17.96
CA GLU A 225 1.16 -3.66 17.51
C GLU A 225 0.30 -3.10 18.65
N SER A 226 0.69 -3.22 19.91
CA SER A 226 -0.02 -2.65 21.05
C SER A 226 0.42 -1.22 21.36
N PHE A 227 -0.43 -0.43 22.02
CA PHE A 227 -0.03 0.85 22.59
C PHE A 227 0.98 0.59 23.72
N LYS A 228 2.18 1.17 23.61
CA LYS A 228 3.18 1.04 24.67
C LYS A 228 2.83 1.97 25.82
N GLY A 229 2.90 1.46 27.04
CA GLY A 229 2.85 2.28 28.23
C GLY A 229 1.45 2.71 28.68
N ASN A 230 0.41 2.10 28.18
CA ASN A 230 -0.92 2.26 28.76
C ASN A 230 -0.97 1.55 30.10
N THR A 231 -0.67 2.27 31.08
CA THR A 231 -0.96 1.98 32.50
C THR A 231 -2.13 2.82 32.94
#